data_ea33a72a5d0ca0a8e2c237540daea912
#
_entry.id   ea33a72a5d0ca0a8e2c237540daea912
#
_cell.length_a   1.000
_cell.length_b   1.000
_cell.length_c   1.000
_cell.angle_alpha   90.00
_cell.angle_beta   90.00
_cell.angle_gamma   90.00
#
_symmetry.space_group_name_H-M   'P 1'
#
loop_
_entity.id
_entity.type
_entity.pdbx_description
1 polymer ?
#
loop_
_entity_poly.entity_id
_entity_poly.type
_entity_poly.pdbx_seq_one_letter_code
_entity_poly.pdbx_strand_id
1 'polypeptide(L)'
;MKLSEMNTVELARTLCAIAQPVERLGKSKRIIAALQSFAEFRSGNGDGTMLEQVTRLIAAITPALLDEKNLPDTAQIVAAMTNKSVDEVLAQKGMQTIKDIRGLLDKDFIDFFMQSGSEEQTE
;
A
#
# COMPACT_ATOMS: atom_id res chain seq x y z
N MET A 1 6.27 -10.34 -6.98
CA MET A 1 5.78 -11.32 -5.95
C MET A 1 4.99 -10.57 -4.88
N LYS A 2 3.83 -11.07 -4.52
CA LYS A 2 3.00 -10.45 -3.48
C LYS A 2 3.54 -10.74 -2.10
N LEU A 3 3.34 -9.81 -1.16
CA LEU A 3 3.79 -10.01 0.22
C LEU A 3 3.24 -11.29 0.84
N SER A 4 1.98 -11.61 0.54
CA SER A 4 1.32 -12.80 1.08
C SER A 4 1.93 -14.11 0.55
N GLU A 5 2.68 -14.05 -0.54
CA GLU A 5 3.28 -15.23 -1.17
C GLU A 5 4.74 -15.43 -0.78
N MET A 6 5.34 -14.47 -0.09
CA MET A 6 6.76 -14.52 0.28
C MET A 6 7.00 -15.47 1.44
N ASN A 7 8.14 -16.18 1.41
CA ASN A 7 8.57 -16.94 2.58
C ASN A 7 9.15 -15.96 3.62
N THR A 8 9.50 -16.47 4.81
CA THR A 8 9.96 -15.64 5.91
C THR A 8 11.20 -14.82 5.55
N VAL A 9 12.18 -15.43 4.87
CA VAL A 9 13.42 -14.75 4.50
C VAL A 9 13.15 -13.64 3.49
N GLU A 10 12.37 -13.93 2.47
CA GLU A 10 12.00 -12.95 1.44
C GLU A 10 11.21 -11.79 2.04
N LEU A 11 10.26 -12.11 2.90
CA LEU A 11 9.46 -11.09 3.57
C LEU A 11 10.33 -10.20 4.45
N ALA A 12 11.23 -10.79 5.24
CA ALA A 12 12.14 -10.02 6.09
C ALA A 12 13.01 -9.06 5.29
N ARG A 13 13.59 -9.53 4.19
CA ARG A 13 14.41 -8.68 3.33
C ARG A 13 13.61 -7.55 2.73
N THR A 14 12.41 -7.86 2.25
CA THR A 14 11.55 -6.86 1.64
C THR A 14 11.13 -5.80 2.65
N LEU A 15 10.73 -6.22 3.85
CA LEU A 15 10.35 -5.28 4.90
C LEU A 15 11.52 -4.37 5.29
N CYS A 16 12.73 -4.91 5.38
CA CYS A 16 13.90 -4.08 5.64
C CYS A 16 14.15 -3.08 4.51
N ALA A 17 13.98 -3.50 3.27
CA ALA A 17 14.21 -2.63 2.12
C ALA A 17 13.20 -1.50 2.03
N ILE A 18 11.95 -1.74 2.44
CA ILE A 18 10.88 -0.74 2.32
C ILE A 18 10.61 0.03 3.61
N ALA A 19 11.29 -0.30 4.71
CA ALA A 19 11.00 0.31 6.02
C ALA A 19 11.11 1.84 6.00
N GLN A 20 12.20 2.38 5.46
CA GLN A 20 12.39 3.83 5.41
C GLN A 20 11.41 4.53 4.47
N PRO A 21 11.23 4.08 3.22
CA PRO A 21 10.21 4.71 2.37
C PRO A 21 8.80 4.60 2.94
N VAL A 22 8.44 3.49 3.59
CA VAL A 22 7.13 3.37 4.25
C VAL A 22 6.99 4.38 5.38
N GLU A 23 8.05 4.54 6.19
CA GLU A 23 8.03 5.54 7.26
C GLU A 23 7.81 6.94 6.71
N ARG A 24 8.53 7.31 5.63
CA ARG A 24 8.36 8.63 5.02
C ARG A 24 6.95 8.82 4.45
N LEU A 25 6.39 7.80 3.81
CA LEU A 25 5.01 7.86 3.29
C LEU A 25 4.01 8.01 4.44
N GLY A 26 4.27 7.37 5.57
CA GLY A 26 3.41 7.47 6.75
C GLY A 26 3.36 8.88 7.33
N LYS A 27 4.31 9.74 6.98
CA LYS A 27 4.32 11.15 7.40
C LYS A 27 3.70 12.08 6.36
N SER A 28 3.34 11.57 5.19
CA SER A 28 2.74 12.37 4.13
C SER A 28 1.32 12.78 4.50
N LYS A 29 1.03 14.08 4.41
CA LYS A 29 -0.31 14.58 4.69
C LYS A 29 -1.36 14.01 3.75
N ARG A 30 -1.02 13.81 2.48
CA ARG A 30 -1.95 13.24 1.50
C ARG A 30 -2.26 11.79 1.77
N ILE A 31 -1.24 11.01 2.14
CA ILE A 31 -1.43 9.61 2.53
C ILE A 31 -2.29 9.52 3.78
N ILE A 32 -1.98 10.32 4.80
CA ILE A 32 -2.74 10.35 6.05
C ILE A 32 -4.20 10.71 5.76
N ALA A 33 -4.44 11.73 4.93
CA ALA A 33 -5.80 12.14 4.58
C ALA A 33 -6.56 11.03 3.88
N ALA A 34 -5.91 10.29 2.97
CA ALA A 34 -6.54 9.17 2.28
C ALA A 34 -6.92 8.06 3.25
N LEU A 35 -6.03 7.73 4.18
CA LEU A 35 -6.30 6.71 5.18
C LEU A 35 -7.41 7.14 6.15
N GLN A 36 -7.44 8.41 6.54
CA GLN A 36 -8.49 8.95 7.41
C GLN A 36 -9.85 8.90 6.72
N SER A 37 -9.91 9.27 5.44
CA SER A 37 -11.16 9.18 4.67
C SER A 37 -11.67 7.75 4.61
N PHE A 38 -10.77 6.79 4.43
CA PHE A 38 -11.16 5.38 4.42
C PHE A 38 -11.66 4.93 5.79
N ALA A 39 -10.99 5.34 6.87
CA ALA A 39 -11.39 5.00 8.23
C ALA A 39 -12.78 5.56 8.57
N GLU A 40 -13.05 6.81 8.16
CA GLU A 40 -14.36 7.43 8.34
C GLU A 40 -15.44 6.67 7.56
N PHE A 41 -15.14 6.28 6.33
CA PHE A 41 -16.05 5.49 5.52
C PHE A 41 -16.39 4.17 6.22
N ARG A 42 -15.39 3.47 6.76
CA ARG A 42 -15.60 2.20 7.46
C ARG A 42 -16.48 2.36 8.70
N SER A 43 -16.23 3.40 9.48
CA SER A 43 -16.96 3.58 10.74
C SER A 43 -18.34 4.16 10.54
N GLY A 44 -18.55 4.95 9.49
CA GLY A 44 -19.83 5.63 9.26
C GLY A 44 -20.80 4.84 8.41
N ASN A 45 -20.32 4.08 7.44
CA ASN A 45 -21.13 3.39 6.45
C ASN A 45 -20.64 1.96 6.23
N GLY A 46 -20.65 1.15 7.27
CA GLY A 46 -20.16 -0.21 7.18
C GLY A 46 -20.90 -1.13 6.23
N ASP A 47 -21.76 -0.58 5.35
CA ASP A 47 -22.63 -1.34 4.46
C ASP A 47 -21.95 -1.87 3.20
N GLY A 48 -20.73 -1.44 2.92
CA GLY A 48 -20.01 -1.91 1.74
C GLY A 48 -19.44 -3.31 1.94
N THR A 49 -19.38 -4.08 0.85
CA THR A 49 -18.67 -5.35 0.87
C THR A 49 -17.19 -5.11 1.08
N MET A 50 -16.46 -6.15 1.48
CA MET A 50 -15.00 -6.07 1.62
C MET A 50 -14.35 -5.60 0.32
N LEU A 51 -14.84 -6.10 -0.82
CA LEU A 51 -14.33 -5.71 -2.13
C LEU A 51 -14.54 -4.22 -2.40
N GLU A 52 -15.71 -3.68 -2.06
CA GLU A 52 -15.98 -2.25 -2.23
C GLU A 52 -15.08 -1.40 -1.34
N GLN A 53 -14.86 -1.82 -0.10
CA GLN A 53 -13.97 -1.12 0.84
C GLN A 53 -12.53 -1.10 0.33
N VAL A 54 -12.03 -2.24 -0.15
CA VAL A 54 -10.68 -2.35 -0.71
C VAL A 54 -10.54 -1.47 -1.95
N THR A 55 -11.55 -1.48 -2.82
CA THR A 55 -11.54 -0.65 -4.03
C THR A 55 -11.48 0.83 -3.68
N ARG A 56 -12.24 1.26 -2.67
CA ARG A 56 -12.21 2.65 -2.21
C ARG A 56 -10.86 3.04 -1.64
N LEU A 57 -10.26 2.15 -0.85
CA LEU A 57 -8.93 2.41 -0.29
C LEU A 57 -7.90 2.59 -1.42
N ILE A 58 -7.89 1.70 -2.39
CA ILE A 58 -6.96 1.77 -3.51
C ILE A 58 -7.19 3.06 -4.31
N ALA A 59 -8.45 3.41 -4.58
CA ALA A 59 -8.77 4.63 -5.31
C ALA A 59 -8.35 5.89 -4.57
N ALA A 60 -8.42 5.89 -3.24
CA ALA A 60 -8.03 7.04 -2.44
C ALA A 60 -6.51 7.15 -2.30
N ILE A 61 -5.83 6.03 -2.11
CA ILE A 61 -4.39 6.05 -1.80
C ILE A 61 -3.51 6.14 -3.05
N THR A 62 -3.96 5.61 -4.20
CA THR A 62 -3.14 5.59 -5.41
C THR A 62 -2.70 6.98 -5.86
N PRO A 63 -3.59 7.99 -5.97
CA PRO A 63 -3.14 9.33 -6.34
C PRO A 63 -2.15 9.93 -5.33
N ALA A 64 -2.33 9.63 -4.05
CA ALA A 64 -1.42 10.11 -3.01
C ALA A 64 -0.03 9.47 -3.14
N LEU A 65 0.01 8.19 -3.47
CA LEU A 65 1.28 7.48 -3.69
C LEU A 65 2.04 7.99 -4.92
N LEU A 66 1.30 8.44 -5.93
CA LEU A 66 1.90 8.95 -7.18
C LEU A 66 2.13 10.46 -7.15
N ASP A 67 1.79 11.13 -6.05
CA ASP A 67 2.08 12.53 -5.88
C ASP A 67 3.59 12.78 -5.99
N GLU A 68 3.97 13.90 -6.59
CA GLU A 68 5.37 14.23 -6.87
C GLU A 68 6.28 14.07 -5.66
N LYS A 69 5.81 14.47 -4.48
CA LYS A 69 6.59 14.38 -3.25
C LYS A 69 6.75 12.94 -2.75
N ASN A 70 5.77 12.10 -3.02
CA ASN A 70 5.75 10.71 -2.54
C ASN A 70 6.30 9.73 -3.56
N LEU A 71 6.37 10.12 -4.83
CA LEU A 71 6.74 9.22 -5.90
C LEU A 71 8.11 8.54 -5.70
N PRO A 72 9.17 9.24 -5.25
CA PRO A 72 10.45 8.55 -5.01
C PRO A 72 10.35 7.42 -4.02
N ASP A 73 9.60 7.60 -2.93
CA ASP A 73 9.43 6.55 -1.92
C ASP A 73 8.56 5.43 -2.45
N THR A 74 7.50 5.74 -3.17
CA THR A 74 6.65 4.75 -3.81
C THR A 74 7.44 3.91 -4.81
N ALA A 75 8.29 4.56 -5.62
CA ALA A 75 9.13 3.85 -6.58
C ALA A 75 10.10 2.89 -5.90
N GLN A 76 10.66 3.27 -4.75
CA GLN A 76 11.54 2.39 -3.99
C GLN A 76 10.80 1.15 -3.50
N ILE A 77 9.58 1.32 -3.01
CA ILE A 77 8.76 0.20 -2.54
C ILE A 77 8.41 -0.72 -3.69
N VAL A 78 7.93 -0.18 -4.80
CA VAL A 78 7.57 -0.98 -5.98
C VAL A 78 8.79 -1.72 -6.51
N ALA A 79 9.94 -1.05 -6.58
CA ALA A 79 11.18 -1.66 -7.04
C ALA A 79 11.58 -2.85 -6.18
N ALA A 80 11.55 -2.68 -4.85
CA ALA A 80 11.91 -3.76 -3.93
C ALA A 80 10.97 -4.96 -4.06
N MET A 81 9.69 -4.72 -4.27
CA MET A 81 8.68 -5.78 -4.29
C MET A 81 8.52 -6.44 -5.65
N THR A 82 8.91 -5.77 -6.72
CA THR A 82 8.82 -6.34 -8.08
C THR A 82 10.17 -6.79 -8.64
N ASN A 83 11.21 -6.69 -7.83
CA ASN A 83 12.58 -7.06 -8.22
C ASN A 83 13.08 -6.26 -9.42
N LYS A 84 12.79 -4.97 -9.42
CA LYS A 84 13.24 -4.00 -10.43
C LYS A 84 14.10 -2.95 -9.76
N SER A 85 14.85 -2.19 -10.55
CA SER A 85 15.53 -1.01 -10.03
C SER A 85 14.55 0.17 -9.93
N VAL A 86 14.89 1.17 -9.13
CA VAL A 86 14.08 2.39 -9.03
C VAL A 86 13.99 3.07 -10.40
N ASP A 87 15.10 3.13 -11.13
CA ASP A 87 15.12 3.75 -12.46
C ASP A 87 14.18 3.03 -13.44
N GLU A 88 14.14 1.70 -13.38
CA GLU A 88 13.20 0.92 -14.20
C GLU A 88 11.75 1.25 -13.87
N VAL A 89 11.42 1.37 -12.58
CA VAL A 89 10.06 1.73 -12.16
C VAL A 89 9.69 3.12 -12.66
N LEU A 90 10.59 4.07 -12.51
CA LEU A 90 10.33 5.45 -12.94
C LEU A 90 10.23 5.58 -14.46
N ALA A 91 10.93 4.73 -15.20
CA ALA A 91 10.93 4.74 -16.67
C ALA A 91 9.79 3.96 -17.31
N GLN A 92 9.18 3.03 -16.57
CA GLN A 92 8.10 2.22 -17.13
C GLN A 92 6.84 3.05 -17.35
N LYS A 93 5.90 2.52 -18.12
CA LYS A 93 4.63 3.20 -18.33
C LYS A 93 3.88 3.37 -17.03
N GLY A 94 3.28 4.54 -16.83
CA GLY A 94 2.55 4.85 -15.60
C GLY A 94 1.46 3.83 -15.26
N MET A 95 0.77 3.32 -16.26
CA MET A 95 -0.25 2.29 -16.04
C MET A 95 0.36 0.99 -15.50
N GLN A 96 1.60 0.68 -15.88
CA GLN A 96 2.29 -0.49 -15.33
C GLN A 96 2.59 -0.29 -13.84
N THR A 97 3.01 0.91 -13.46
CA THR A 97 3.24 1.24 -12.06
C THR A 97 1.94 1.12 -11.24
N ILE A 98 0.83 1.57 -11.78
CA ILE A 98 -0.49 1.45 -11.12
C ILE A 98 -0.85 -0.03 -10.94
N LYS A 99 -0.62 -0.85 -11.96
CA LYS A 99 -0.86 -2.31 -11.86
C LYS A 99 0.03 -2.95 -10.81
N ASP A 100 1.29 -2.55 -10.75
CA ASP A 100 2.22 -3.04 -9.74
C ASP A 100 1.72 -2.70 -8.33
N ILE A 101 1.31 -1.46 -8.11
CA ILE A 101 0.77 -1.02 -6.82
C ILE A 101 -0.47 -1.84 -6.44
N ARG A 102 -1.40 -2.02 -7.38
CA ARG A 102 -2.60 -2.83 -7.12
C ARG A 102 -2.26 -4.28 -6.80
N GLY A 103 -1.26 -4.83 -7.49
CA GLY A 103 -0.82 -6.20 -7.24
C GLY A 103 -0.22 -6.39 -5.86
N LEU A 104 0.43 -5.34 -5.32
CA LEU A 104 1.01 -5.36 -3.99
C LEU A 104 -0.06 -5.28 -2.91
N LEU A 105 -1.15 -4.52 -3.18
CA LEU A 105 -2.25 -4.32 -2.24
C LEU A 105 -3.35 -5.37 -2.51
N ASP A 106 -2.98 -6.64 -2.45
CA ASP A 106 -3.95 -7.69 -2.69
C ASP A 106 -4.91 -7.85 -1.51
N LYS A 107 -6.02 -8.55 -1.77
CA LYS A 107 -7.06 -8.73 -0.77
C LYS A 107 -6.54 -9.41 0.49
N ASP A 108 -5.72 -10.45 0.34
CA ASP A 108 -5.21 -11.19 1.49
C ASP A 108 -4.33 -10.33 2.38
N PHE A 109 -3.49 -9.50 1.77
CA PHE A 109 -2.63 -8.56 2.48
C PHE A 109 -3.47 -7.53 3.25
N ILE A 110 -4.48 -6.96 2.60
CA ILE A 110 -5.36 -5.98 3.22
C ILE A 110 -6.17 -6.60 4.35
N ASP A 111 -6.72 -7.80 4.14
CA ASP A 111 -7.46 -8.53 5.17
C ASP A 111 -6.60 -8.77 6.42
N PHE A 112 -5.34 -9.16 6.21
CA PHE A 112 -4.41 -9.38 7.30
C PHE A 112 -4.22 -8.11 8.14
N PHE A 113 -3.99 -6.98 7.48
CA PHE A 113 -3.80 -5.70 8.18
C PHE A 113 -5.05 -5.23 8.90
N MET A 114 -6.22 -5.42 8.30
CA MET A 114 -7.49 -5.03 8.91
C MET A 114 -7.78 -5.87 10.15
N GLN A 115 -7.53 -7.17 10.09
CA GLN A 115 -7.73 -8.05 11.24
C GLN A 115 -6.77 -7.71 12.36
N SER A 116 -5.50 -7.50 12.04
CA SER A 116 -4.51 -7.11 13.05
C SER A 116 -4.88 -5.79 13.72
N GLY A 117 -5.34 -4.82 12.94
CA GLY A 117 -5.81 -3.54 13.48
C GLY A 117 -7.01 -3.70 14.39
N SER A 118 -7.96 -4.55 14.02
CA SER A 118 -9.13 -4.83 14.85
C SER A 118 -8.76 -5.52 16.14
N GLU A 119 -7.83 -6.47 16.10
CA GLU A 119 -7.36 -7.16 17.31
C GLU A 119 -6.66 -6.20 18.26
N GLU A 120 -5.86 -5.29 17.73
CA GLU A 120 -5.20 -4.27 18.55
C GLU A 120 -6.20 -3.33 19.21
N GLN A 121 -7.28 -3.02 18.54
CA GLN A 121 -8.31 -2.14 19.09
C GLN A 121 -9.15 -2.79 20.18
N THR A 122 -9.24 -4.10 20.21
CA THR A 122 -10.04 -4.81 21.21
C THR A 122 -9.27 -5.10 22.50
N GLU A 123 -8.00 -4.89 22.49
CA GLU A 123 -7.18 -5.02 23.68
C GLU A 123 -7.08 -3.70 24.45
#